data_a1ef28debb563b5795a893cd41fee990
#
_entry.id   a1ef28debb563b5795a893cd41fee990
#
_cell.length_a   1.000
_cell.length_b   1.000
_cell.length_c   1.000
_cell.angle_alpha   90.00
_cell.angle_beta   90.00
_cell.angle_gamma   90.00
#
_symmetry.space_group_name_H-M   'P 1'
#
loop_
_entity.id
_entity.type
_entity.pdbx_description
1 polymer ?
#
loop_
_entity_poly.entity_id
_entity_poly.type
_entity_poly.pdbx_seq_one_letter_code
_entity_poly.pdbx_strand_id
1 'polypeptide(L)'
;MAAPTDCSLIATDLDGTLLRGDDTLSDRSLAALARAERAGVRHLVVTGRPAPRVRSLLDDLGCTGLAVCGQGAQVYDAAARRMLWSVRLDRELAETALGKIEAEVGEVYAAVDQDGVDGLTLIEPGYRMPHPTLPSVRVERRDDLWARPLSKVLLRHPELSDDALAAAARSVVGSLATVTMSGPGTVELQPCGITKATGLALAAEHLGLRPEDTVAFGDMPNDVPMFRWAGHGVAMANAHPELKAVADEVTLSNEDDGVAVVLERLFGQTAGVGRQRSAQYAPKTLSIEP
;
A
#
# COMPACT_ATOMS: atom_id res chain seq x y z
N MET A 1 11.03 1.32 -20.22
CA MET A 1 12.29 0.50 -20.27
C MET A 1 11.94 -0.98 -20.30
N ALA A 2 12.83 -1.90 -20.73
CA ALA A 2 12.55 -3.33 -20.59
C ALA A 2 12.59 -3.73 -19.11
N ALA A 3 11.71 -4.67 -18.70
CA ALA A 3 11.72 -5.21 -17.35
C ALA A 3 13.11 -5.79 -17.00
N PRO A 4 13.53 -5.74 -15.72
CA PRO A 4 14.85 -6.22 -15.31
C PRO A 4 15.03 -7.70 -15.65
N THR A 5 16.17 -8.05 -16.26
CA THR A 5 16.53 -9.43 -16.62
C THR A 5 16.79 -10.31 -15.39
N ASP A 6 17.10 -9.69 -14.25
CA ASP A 6 17.41 -10.35 -12.97
C ASP A 6 16.42 -9.92 -11.88
N CYS A 7 15.10 -9.93 -12.15
CA CYS A 7 14.08 -9.61 -11.17
C CYS A 7 14.21 -10.52 -9.93
N SER A 8 14.35 -9.92 -8.75
CA SER A 8 14.47 -10.61 -7.47
C SER A 8 13.33 -10.27 -6.50
N LEU A 9 12.57 -9.20 -6.80
CA LEU A 9 11.46 -8.73 -6.00
C LEU A 9 10.27 -8.33 -6.89
N ILE A 10 9.10 -8.79 -6.52
CA ILE A 10 7.80 -8.32 -7.01
C ILE A 10 7.14 -7.56 -5.86
N ALA A 11 6.80 -6.30 -6.07
CA ALA A 11 6.05 -5.47 -5.13
C ALA A 11 4.67 -5.20 -5.73
N THR A 12 3.60 -5.65 -5.08
CA THR A 12 2.23 -5.40 -5.58
C THR A 12 1.43 -4.56 -4.60
N ASP A 13 0.73 -3.55 -5.09
CA ASP A 13 -0.45 -3.08 -4.38
C ASP A 13 -1.54 -4.16 -4.39
N LEU A 14 -2.57 -3.97 -3.59
CA LEU A 14 -3.72 -4.88 -3.45
C LEU A 14 -4.94 -4.37 -4.22
N ASP A 15 -5.55 -3.31 -3.71
CA ASP A 15 -6.84 -2.79 -4.18
C ASP A 15 -6.72 -2.20 -5.58
N GLY A 16 -7.49 -2.73 -6.55
CA GLY A 16 -7.39 -2.28 -7.94
C GLY A 16 -6.14 -2.75 -8.68
N THR A 17 -5.27 -3.54 -8.03
CA THR A 17 -4.03 -4.08 -8.61
C THR A 17 -4.02 -5.60 -8.58
N LEU A 18 -3.77 -6.22 -7.43
CA LEU A 18 -3.73 -7.68 -7.29
C LEU A 18 -5.12 -8.26 -7.03
N LEU A 19 -5.98 -7.52 -6.31
CA LEU A 19 -7.36 -7.89 -6.02
C LEU A 19 -8.30 -7.41 -7.13
N ARG A 20 -9.33 -8.21 -7.40
CA ARG A 20 -10.51 -7.80 -8.16
C ARG A 20 -11.38 -6.85 -7.34
N GLY A 21 -12.35 -6.21 -7.98
CA GLY A 21 -13.26 -5.26 -7.34
C GLY A 21 -14.17 -5.87 -6.28
N ASP A 22 -14.25 -7.19 -6.19
CA ASP A 22 -14.98 -7.96 -5.17
C ASP A 22 -14.08 -8.45 -4.02
N ASP A 23 -12.86 -7.90 -3.90
CA ASP A 23 -11.82 -8.29 -2.94
C ASP A 23 -11.29 -9.74 -3.12
N THR A 24 -11.54 -10.39 -4.26
CA THR A 24 -11.04 -11.74 -4.54
C THR A 24 -9.69 -11.74 -5.27
N LEU A 25 -8.95 -12.84 -5.08
CA LEU A 25 -7.75 -13.17 -5.84
C LEU A 25 -8.10 -14.19 -6.91
N SER A 26 -7.60 -14.00 -8.13
CA SER A 26 -7.78 -15.01 -9.17
C SER A 26 -6.80 -16.16 -9.01
N ASP A 27 -7.25 -17.37 -9.36
CA ASP A 27 -6.38 -18.57 -9.42
C ASP A 27 -5.19 -18.35 -10.34
N ARG A 28 -5.36 -17.55 -11.41
CA ARG A 28 -4.31 -17.22 -12.37
C ARG A 28 -3.23 -16.35 -11.71
N SER A 29 -3.62 -15.31 -10.97
CA SER A 29 -2.68 -14.45 -10.25
C SER A 29 -1.93 -15.22 -9.17
N LEU A 30 -2.62 -16.06 -8.40
CA LEU A 30 -1.99 -16.95 -7.43
C LEU A 30 -0.97 -17.90 -8.07
N ALA A 31 -1.35 -18.54 -9.19
CA ALA A 31 -0.45 -19.45 -9.92
C ALA A 31 0.78 -18.74 -10.51
N ALA A 32 0.62 -17.49 -10.99
CA ALA A 32 1.70 -16.68 -11.52
C ALA A 32 2.69 -16.26 -10.42
N LEU A 33 2.19 -15.79 -9.26
CA LEU A 33 3.01 -15.47 -8.09
C LEU A 33 3.77 -16.70 -7.59
N ALA A 34 3.09 -17.83 -7.41
CA ALA A 34 3.73 -19.07 -6.98
C ALA A 34 4.81 -19.56 -7.97
N ARG A 35 4.68 -19.26 -9.27
CA ARG A 35 5.71 -19.55 -10.27
C ARG A 35 6.93 -18.65 -10.09
N ALA A 36 6.73 -17.34 -9.86
CA ALA A 36 7.82 -16.41 -9.60
C ALA A 36 8.57 -16.81 -8.31
N GLU A 37 7.88 -17.18 -7.24
CA GLU A 37 8.49 -17.65 -6.00
C GLU A 37 9.33 -18.90 -6.20
N ARG A 38 8.85 -19.86 -7.00
CA ARG A 38 9.63 -21.07 -7.38
C ARG A 38 10.88 -20.73 -8.19
N ALA A 39 10.88 -19.63 -8.91
CA ALA A 39 12.06 -19.09 -9.59
C ALA A 39 13.01 -18.33 -8.65
N GLY A 40 12.70 -18.25 -7.35
CA GLY A 40 13.51 -17.59 -6.33
C GLY A 40 13.22 -16.09 -6.16
N VAL A 41 12.16 -15.58 -6.79
CA VAL A 41 11.72 -14.18 -6.67
C VAL A 41 10.87 -14.01 -5.42
N ARG A 42 11.11 -12.96 -4.65
CA ARG A 42 10.28 -12.60 -3.49
C ARG A 42 9.08 -11.81 -3.92
N HIS A 43 7.96 -12.01 -3.23
CA HIS A 43 6.77 -11.19 -3.36
C HIS A 43 6.54 -10.41 -2.07
N LEU A 44 6.35 -9.08 -2.19
CA LEU A 44 5.93 -8.19 -1.11
C LEU A 44 4.62 -7.51 -1.49
N VAL A 45 3.63 -7.67 -0.63
CA VAL A 45 2.42 -6.85 -0.66
C VAL A 45 2.76 -5.46 -0.12
N VAL A 46 2.34 -4.40 -0.83
CA VAL A 46 2.60 -2.99 -0.47
C VAL A 46 1.28 -2.22 -0.56
N THR A 47 0.57 -2.11 0.55
CA THR A 47 -0.83 -1.66 0.56
C THR A 47 -1.10 -0.45 1.44
N GLY A 48 -2.14 0.29 1.11
CA GLY A 48 -2.72 1.30 1.98
C GLY A 48 -3.48 0.73 3.18
N ARG A 49 -3.94 -0.52 3.10
CA ARG A 49 -4.63 -1.17 4.22
C ARG A 49 -3.70 -1.33 5.42
N PRO A 50 -4.14 -1.04 6.66
CA PRO A 50 -3.34 -1.33 7.86
C PRO A 50 -3.22 -2.83 8.10
N ALA A 51 -2.15 -3.26 8.78
CA ALA A 51 -1.83 -4.66 9.02
C ALA A 51 -3.02 -5.52 9.55
N PRO A 52 -3.87 -5.05 10.48
CA PRO A 52 -5.03 -5.82 10.96
C PRO A 52 -6.01 -6.22 9.84
N ARG A 53 -6.09 -5.40 8.78
CA ARG A 53 -7.05 -5.60 7.68
C ARG A 53 -6.53 -6.48 6.55
N VAL A 54 -5.24 -6.78 6.53
CA VAL A 54 -4.65 -7.61 5.47
C VAL A 54 -4.29 -9.02 5.94
N ARG A 55 -4.37 -9.31 7.24
CA ARG A 55 -3.93 -10.60 7.78
C ARG A 55 -4.58 -11.81 7.12
N SER A 56 -5.92 -11.83 7.02
CA SER A 56 -6.63 -12.92 6.35
C SER A 56 -6.23 -13.07 4.88
N LEU A 57 -6.10 -11.94 4.19
CA LEU A 57 -5.68 -11.94 2.80
C LEU A 57 -4.24 -12.43 2.61
N LEU A 58 -3.32 -12.10 3.52
CA LEU A 58 -1.96 -12.63 3.50
C LEU A 58 -1.95 -14.15 3.74
N ASP A 59 -2.84 -14.65 4.62
CA ASP A 59 -3.04 -16.08 4.84
C ASP A 59 -3.58 -16.75 3.55
N ASP A 60 -4.56 -16.14 2.86
CA ASP A 60 -5.13 -16.64 1.58
C ASP A 60 -4.08 -16.64 0.44
N LEU A 61 -3.19 -15.64 0.43
CA LEU A 61 -2.04 -15.58 -0.48
C LEU A 61 -0.95 -16.62 -0.15
N GLY A 62 -1.04 -17.30 0.99
CA GLY A 62 0.05 -18.12 1.52
C GLY A 62 1.31 -17.31 1.84
N CYS A 63 1.18 -16.00 2.07
CA CYS A 63 2.29 -15.10 2.33
C CYS A 63 2.85 -15.34 3.73
N THR A 64 4.06 -15.88 3.80
CA THR A 64 4.82 -16.09 5.05
C THR A 64 5.96 -15.09 5.22
N GLY A 65 6.06 -14.11 4.32
CA GLY A 65 7.08 -13.08 4.30
C GLY A 65 6.65 -11.77 4.97
N LEU A 66 7.32 -10.70 4.58
CA LEU A 66 6.98 -9.35 5.00
C LEU A 66 5.86 -8.77 4.13
N ALA A 67 5.06 -7.90 4.73
CA ALA A 67 4.11 -7.05 4.03
C ALA A 67 4.32 -5.59 4.48
N VAL A 68 4.19 -4.67 3.53
CA VAL A 68 4.21 -3.22 3.77
C VAL A 68 2.76 -2.75 3.81
N CYS A 69 2.35 -2.22 4.95
CA CYS A 69 0.97 -1.85 5.24
C CYS A 69 0.87 -0.35 5.59
N GLY A 70 -0.35 0.17 5.67
CA GLY A 70 -0.61 1.54 6.11
C GLY A 70 0.11 2.59 5.28
N GLN A 71 0.10 2.47 3.95
CA GLN A 71 0.79 3.39 3.03
C GLN A 71 2.32 3.45 3.24
N GLY A 72 2.92 2.37 3.75
CA GLY A 72 4.35 2.33 4.05
C GLY A 72 4.71 2.69 5.48
N ALA A 73 3.73 3.05 6.32
CA ALA A 73 3.96 3.34 7.74
C ALA A 73 4.16 2.09 8.60
N GLN A 74 3.94 0.90 8.05
CA GLN A 74 4.02 -0.36 8.79
C GLN A 74 4.75 -1.41 7.96
N VAL A 75 5.71 -2.13 8.58
CA VAL A 75 6.29 -3.37 8.05
C VAL A 75 5.87 -4.52 8.97
N TYR A 76 5.08 -5.43 8.42
CA TYR A 76 4.46 -6.54 9.13
C TYR A 76 5.08 -7.87 8.72
N ASP A 77 5.45 -8.69 9.70
CA ASP A 77 5.91 -10.06 9.50
C ASP A 77 4.70 -11.00 9.60
N ALA A 78 4.29 -11.56 8.47
CA ALA A 78 3.09 -12.40 8.37
C ALA A 78 3.27 -13.73 9.11
N ALA A 79 4.47 -14.36 9.05
CA ALA A 79 4.74 -15.61 9.74
C ALA A 79 4.78 -15.45 11.25
N ALA A 80 5.48 -14.41 11.75
CA ALA A 80 5.58 -14.13 13.17
C ALA A 80 4.35 -13.38 13.73
N ARG A 81 3.43 -12.94 12.85
CA ARG A 81 2.22 -12.16 13.19
C ARG A 81 2.54 -10.94 14.06
N ARG A 82 3.61 -10.21 13.74
CA ARG A 82 4.07 -9.06 14.50
C ARG A 82 4.46 -7.89 13.62
N MET A 83 4.35 -6.69 14.18
CA MET A 83 4.88 -5.48 13.57
C MET A 83 6.39 -5.44 13.78
N LEU A 84 7.16 -5.29 12.69
CA LEU A 84 8.61 -5.07 12.74
C LEU A 84 8.93 -3.58 12.87
N TRP A 85 8.11 -2.75 12.21
CA TRP A 85 8.28 -1.31 12.21
C TRP A 85 6.92 -0.63 12.02
N SER A 86 6.71 0.48 12.73
CA SER A 86 5.50 1.29 12.61
C SER A 86 5.80 2.75 12.91
N VAL A 87 5.25 3.65 12.10
CA VAL A 87 5.23 5.11 12.33
C VAL A 87 3.80 5.56 12.56
N ARG A 88 3.60 6.34 13.62
CA ARG A 88 2.31 6.91 13.98
C ARG A 88 2.17 8.30 13.38
N LEU A 89 0.96 8.64 13.01
CA LEU A 89 0.60 10.02 12.75
C LEU A 89 0.38 10.72 14.10
N ASP A 90 1.10 11.81 14.32
CA ASP A 90 0.92 12.62 15.53
C ASP A 90 -0.49 13.20 15.56
N ARG A 91 -1.17 13.09 16.71
CA ARG A 91 -2.54 13.53 16.89
C ARG A 91 -2.70 15.04 16.66
N GLU A 92 -1.85 15.85 17.29
CA GLU A 92 -1.96 17.32 17.24
C GLU A 92 -1.70 17.81 15.80
N LEU A 93 -0.75 17.18 15.10
CA LEU A 93 -0.49 17.46 13.69
C LEU A 93 -1.69 17.07 12.82
N ALA A 94 -2.32 15.93 13.08
CA ALA A 94 -3.49 15.45 12.34
C ALA A 94 -4.70 16.38 12.55
N GLU A 95 -5.01 16.76 13.79
CA GLU A 95 -6.09 17.69 14.14
C GLU A 95 -5.83 19.07 13.50
N THR A 96 -4.59 19.56 13.56
CA THR A 96 -4.20 20.84 12.92
C THR A 96 -4.35 20.78 11.39
N ALA A 97 -3.91 19.70 10.78
CA ALA A 97 -4.04 19.49 9.33
C ALA A 97 -5.51 19.44 8.91
N LEU A 98 -6.35 18.70 9.64
CA LEU A 98 -7.79 18.61 9.39
C LEU A 98 -8.44 20.00 9.49
N GLY A 99 -8.16 20.77 10.56
CA GLY A 99 -8.70 22.11 10.73
C GLY A 99 -8.30 23.08 9.61
N LYS A 100 -7.06 22.98 9.07
CA LYS A 100 -6.64 23.76 7.91
C LYS A 100 -7.40 23.37 6.64
N ILE A 101 -7.63 22.08 6.42
CA ILE A 101 -8.39 21.59 5.28
C ILE A 101 -9.85 22.09 5.37
N GLU A 102 -10.47 21.98 6.55
CA GLU A 102 -11.84 22.48 6.76
C GLU A 102 -11.97 24.01 6.59
N ALA A 103 -10.94 24.74 6.96
CA ALA A 103 -10.89 26.20 6.71
C ALA A 103 -10.82 26.54 5.21
N GLU A 104 -10.22 25.67 4.39
CA GLU A 104 -10.07 25.86 2.94
C GLU A 104 -11.30 25.41 2.16
N VAL A 105 -11.86 24.23 2.49
CA VAL A 105 -12.91 23.59 1.66
C VAL A 105 -14.27 23.48 2.34
N GLY A 106 -14.40 23.84 3.61
CA GLY A 106 -15.61 23.65 4.40
C GLY A 106 -15.67 22.27 5.07
N GLU A 107 -16.86 21.74 5.25
CA GLU A 107 -17.10 20.50 6.00
C GLU A 107 -16.40 19.29 5.37
N VAL A 108 -15.59 18.59 6.17
CA VAL A 108 -14.93 17.35 5.79
C VAL A 108 -15.28 16.26 6.81
N TYR A 109 -15.64 15.08 6.33
CA TYR A 109 -15.85 13.91 7.18
C TYR A 109 -14.56 13.11 7.30
N ALA A 110 -14.29 12.62 8.52
CA ALA A 110 -13.09 11.87 8.85
C ALA A 110 -13.37 10.45 9.35
N ALA A 111 -12.46 9.55 9.03
CA ALA A 111 -12.29 8.28 9.73
C ALA A 111 -10.82 8.13 10.10
N VAL A 112 -10.52 7.33 11.11
CA VAL A 112 -9.17 7.14 11.64
C VAL A 112 -8.84 5.67 11.72
N ASP A 113 -7.71 5.27 11.13
CA ASP A 113 -7.13 3.96 11.37
C ASP A 113 -6.22 4.04 12.62
N GLN A 114 -6.57 3.26 13.64
CA GLN A 114 -5.76 3.14 14.84
C GLN A 114 -4.48 2.36 14.54
N ASP A 115 -3.39 2.73 15.22
CA ASP A 115 -2.13 2.00 15.14
C ASP A 115 -2.18 0.67 15.91
N GLY A 116 -1.33 -0.27 15.50
CA GLY A 116 -1.14 -1.57 16.14
C GLY A 116 -1.76 -2.73 15.38
N VAL A 117 -1.38 -3.96 15.79
CA VAL A 117 -1.85 -5.22 15.16
C VAL A 117 -3.34 -5.52 15.40
N ASP A 118 -3.95 -4.85 16.37
CA ASP A 118 -5.38 -4.94 16.71
C ASP A 118 -6.09 -3.58 16.55
N GLY A 119 -5.51 -2.67 15.75
CA GLY A 119 -6.08 -1.36 15.44
C GLY A 119 -7.42 -1.49 14.72
N LEU A 120 -8.36 -0.60 15.07
CA LEU A 120 -9.68 -0.51 14.46
C LEU A 120 -9.75 0.74 13.58
N THR A 121 -10.64 0.74 12.61
CA THR A 121 -11.04 1.97 11.93
C THR A 121 -12.22 2.58 12.66
N LEU A 122 -12.02 3.78 13.17
CA LEU A 122 -13.07 4.59 13.79
C LEU A 122 -13.68 5.52 12.72
N ILE A 123 -14.98 5.65 12.72
CA ILE A 123 -15.73 6.41 11.71
C ILE A 123 -16.64 7.40 12.42
N GLU A 124 -16.48 8.69 12.13
CA GLU A 124 -17.39 9.72 12.64
C GLU A 124 -18.76 9.70 11.95
N PRO A 125 -19.78 10.33 12.56
CA PRO A 125 -21.07 10.55 11.91
C PRO A 125 -20.88 11.31 10.58
N GLY A 126 -21.58 10.83 9.52
CA GLY A 126 -21.48 11.43 8.17
C GLY A 126 -20.44 10.78 7.26
N TYR A 127 -19.34 10.25 7.79
CA TYR A 127 -18.36 9.54 6.95
C TYR A 127 -18.97 8.26 6.37
N ARG A 128 -18.84 8.07 5.07
CA ARG A 128 -19.29 6.86 4.35
C ARG A 128 -18.07 6.08 3.86
N MET A 129 -17.90 4.87 4.38
CA MET A 129 -16.84 3.98 3.90
C MET A 129 -17.02 3.66 2.42
N PRO A 130 -15.98 3.78 1.59
CA PRO A 130 -16.04 3.34 0.20
C PRO A 130 -16.24 1.82 0.09
N HIS A 131 -15.71 1.05 1.03
CA HIS A 131 -15.86 -0.41 1.11
C HIS A 131 -16.57 -0.79 2.42
N PRO A 132 -17.90 -0.97 2.43
CA PRO A 132 -18.68 -1.19 3.65
C PRO A 132 -18.41 -2.54 4.33
N THR A 133 -17.76 -3.48 3.65
CA THR A 133 -17.38 -4.79 4.18
C THR A 133 -16.21 -4.75 5.16
N LEU A 134 -15.44 -3.65 5.19
CA LEU A 134 -14.29 -3.53 6.08
C LEU A 134 -14.75 -3.33 7.54
N PRO A 135 -14.16 -4.07 8.51
CA PRO A 135 -14.47 -3.90 9.93
C PRO A 135 -14.20 -2.47 10.38
N SER A 136 -15.23 -1.81 10.90
CA SER A 136 -15.14 -0.44 11.38
C SER A 136 -16.08 -0.21 12.55
N VAL A 137 -15.75 0.76 13.40
CA VAL A 137 -16.55 1.15 14.56
C VAL A 137 -17.00 2.60 14.38
N ARG A 138 -18.32 2.82 14.42
CA ARG A 138 -18.86 4.17 14.43
C ARG A 138 -18.73 4.78 15.81
N VAL A 139 -18.17 5.98 15.87
CA VAL A 139 -18.12 6.80 17.07
C VAL A 139 -19.31 7.74 17.11
N GLU A 140 -19.67 8.21 18.32
CA GLU A 140 -20.78 9.16 18.47
C GLU A 140 -20.34 10.60 18.21
N ARG A 141 -19.08 10.93 18.53
CA ARG A 141 -18.51 12.26 18.42
C ARG A 141 -17.16 12.20 17.71
N ARG A 142 -16.82 13.26 16.97
CA ARG A 142 -15.51 13.41 16.31
C ARG A 142 -14.34 13.28 17.30
N ASP A 143 -14.48 13.82 18.52
CA ASP A 143 -13.43 13.74 19.54
C ASP A 143 -13.02 12.30 19.89
N ASP A 144 -13.94 11.34 19.73
CA ASP A 144 -13.68 9.92 20.02
C ASP A 144 -12.75 9.27 18.99
N LEU A 145 -12.59 9.88 17.80
CA LEU A 145 -11.62 9.43 16.79
C LEU A 145 -10.17 9.43 17.32
N TRP A 146 -9.87 10.36 18.22
CA TRP A 146 -8.53 10.65 18.72
C TRP A 146 -8.19 9.93 20.04
N ALA A 147 -9.03 9.00 20.49
CA ALA A 147 -8.90 8.34 21.80
C ALA A 147 -7.66 7.43 21.89
N ARG A 148 -7.10 6.99 20.77
CA ARG A 148 -5.92 6.10 20.71
C ARG A 148 -4.93 6.58 19.68
N PRO A 149 -3.65 6.11 19.74
CA PRO A 149 -2.68 6.36 18.69
C PRO A 149 -3.20 5.94 17.32
N LEU A 150 -2.92 6.75 16.31
CA LEU A 150 -3.42 6.57 14.95
C LEU A 150 -2.27 6.37 13.95
N SER A 151 -2.55 5.62 12.90
CA SER A 151 -1.64 5.44 11.77
C SER A 151 -1.93 6.41 10.64
N LYS A 152 -3.22 6.74 10.41
CA LYS A 152 -3.66 7.68 9.38
C LYS A 152 -5.08 8.20 9.61
N VAL A 153 -5.42 9.28 8.92
CA VAL A 153 -6.80 9.81 8.82
C VAL A 153 -7.27 9.66 7.39
N LEU A 154 -8.50 9.18 7.21
CA LEU A 154 -9.19 9.12 5.93
C LEU A 154 -10.17 10.30 5.86
N LEU A 155 -10.21 10.98 4.73
CA LEU A 155 -11.00 12.17 4.53
C LEU A 155 -12.01 11.98 3.41
N ARG A 156 -13.17 12.63 3.57
CA ARG A 156 -14.20 12.68 2.56
C ARG A 156 -14.90 14.03 2.57
N HIS A 157 -15.11 14.60 1.40
CA HIS A 157 -15.91 15.82 1.24
C HIS A 157 -17.29 15.47 0.65
N PRO A 158 -18.39 16.11 1.09
CA PRO A 158 -19.73 15.80 0.58
C PRO A 158 -19.90 16.11 -0.92
N GLU A 159 -19.19 17.11 -1.45
CA GLU A 159 -19.40 17.62 -2.81
C GLU A 159 -18.16 17.58 -3.70
N LEU A 160 -16.94 17.71 -3.13
CA LEU A 160 -15.72 17.71 -3.92
C LEU A 160 -15.34 16.30 -4.38
N SER A 161 -14.74 16.22 -5.57
CA SER A 161 -14.06 15.01 -6.00
C SER A 161 -12.81 14.74 -5.15
N ASP A 162 -12.33 13.49 -5.14
CA ASP A 162 -11.12 13.10 -4.42
C ASP A 162 -9.89 13.90 -4.90
N ASP A 163 -9.77 14.11 -6.22
CA ASP A 163 -8.69 14.93 -6.80
C ASP A 163 -8.73 16.38 -6.28
N ALA A 164 -9.92 16.99 -6.25
CA ALA A 164 -10.10 18.35 -5.77
C ALA A 164 -9.81 18.47 -4.26
N LEU A 165 -10.31 17.52 -3.46
CA LEU A 165 -10.04 17.45 -2.02
C LEU A 165 -8.55 17.22 -1.76
N ALA A 166 -7.91 16.29 -2.46
CA ALA A 166 -6.48 16.01 -2.31
C ALA A 166 -5.61 17.22 -2.71
N ALA A 167 -5.96 17.91 -3.79
CA ALA A 167 -5.25 19.13 -4.22
C ALA A 167 -5.38 20.25 -3.19
N ALA A 168 -6.59 20.52 -2.69
CA ALA A 168 -6.83 21.49 -1.63
C ALA A 168 -6.08 21.13 -0.34
N ALA A 169 -6.17 19.88 0.10
CA ALA A 169 -5.45 19.42 1.29
C ALA A 169 -3.94 19.59 1.15
N ARG A 170 -3.34 19.20 0.01
CA ARG A 170 -1.90 19.39 -0.25
C ARG A 170 -1.47 20.86 -0.18
N SER A 171 -2.32 21.79 -0.61
CA SER A 171 -2.00 23.23 -0.61
C SER A 171 -1.87 23.82 0.79
N VAL A 172 -2.58 23.27 1.79
CA VAL A 172 -2.66 23.85 3.15
C VAL A 172 -1.97 23.03 4.24
N VAL A 173 -1.78 21.71 4.03
CA VAL A 173 -1.26 20.81 5.05
C VAL A 173 0.26 20.96 5.25
N GLY A 174 1.01 21.21 4.16
CA GLY A 174 2.47 21.39 4.23
C GLY A 174 3.18 20.17 4.86
N SER A 175 4.02 20.43 5.85
CA SER A 175 4.79 19.40 6.57
C SER A 175 4.05 18.74 7.73
N LEU A 176 2.78 19.05 7.97
CA LEU A 176 2.00 18.44 9.06
C LEU A 176 1.71 16.96 8.77
N ALA A 177 1.42 16.63 7.52
CA ALA A 177 1.14 15.27 7.08
C ALA A 177 1.41 15.11 5.58
N THR A 178 1.59 13.87 5.13
CA THR A 178 1.56 13.54 3.70
C THR A 178 0.11 13.31 3.27
N VAL A 179 -0.30 13.96 2.16
CA VAL A 179 -1.65 13.77 1.56
C VAL A 179 -1.56 12.87 0.36
N THR A 180 -2.33 11.78 0.34
CA THR A 180 -2.37 10.85 -0.79
C THR A 180 -3.80 10.39 -1.13
N MET A 181 -3.96 9.72 -2.26
CA MET A 181 -5.18 9.02 -2.67
C MET A 181 -4.86 7.55 -2.87
N SER A 182 -5.67 6.68 -2.27
CA SER A 182 -5.45 5.22 -2.26
C SER A 182 -6.56 4.42 -2.91
N GLY A 183 -7.58 5.08 -3.41
CA GLY A 183 -8.72 4.49 -4.09
C GLY A 183 -9.86 5.50 -4.27
N PRO A 184 -10.90 5.16 -5.03
CA PRO A 184 -12.06 6.01 -5.17
C PRO A 184 -12.73 6.31 -3.82
N GLY A 185 -12.97 7.58 -3.53
CA GLY A 185 -13.54 8.04 -2.25
C GLY A 185 -12.56 8.01 -1.07
N THR A 186 -11.24 7.95 -1.30
CA THR A 186 -10.26 7.80 -0.22
C THR A 186 -9.09 8.77 -0.38
N VAL A 187 -9.21 9.95 0.24
CA VAL A 187 -8.10 10.88 0.48
C VAL A 187 -7.58 10.63 1.89
N GLU A 188 -6.26 10.58 2.06
CA GLU A 188 -5.63 10.19 3.32
C GLU A 188 -4.59 11.21 3.79
N LEU A 189 -4.55 11.43 5.12
CA LEU A 189 -3.43 12.04 5.82
C LEU A 189 -2.63 10.95 6.52
N GLN A 190 -1.34 10.93 6.29
CA GLN A 190 -0.41 9.95 6.88
C GLN A 190 0.83 10.66 7.42
N PRO A 191 1.70 10.01 8.21
CA PRO A 191 2.90 10.62 8.74
C PRO A 191 3.72 11.30 7.64
N CYS A 192 4.20 12.52 7.92
CA CYS A 192 4.91 13.33 6.93
C CYS A 192 6.15 12.59 6.41
N GLY A 193 6.33 12.59 5.08
CA GLY A 193 7.45 11.94 4.40
C GLY A 193 7.34 10.41 4.29
N ILE A 194 6.33 9.79 4.88
CA ILE A 194 6.09 8.35 4.74
C ILE A 194 5.28 8.08 3.47
N THR A 195 5.71 7.09 2.71
CA THR A 195 5.07 6.64 1.46
C THR A 195 5.23 5.12 1.33
N LYS A 196 4.51 4.50 0.39
CA LYS A 196 4.70 3.07 0.06
C LYS A 196 6.17 2.72 -0.19
N ALA A 197 6.93 3.63 -0.83
CA ALA A 197 8.36 3.44 -1.05
C ALA A 197 9.17 3.39 0.24
N THR A 198 8.78 4.13 1.28
CA THR A 198 9.50 4.13 2.57
C THR A 198 9.46 2.74 3.20
N GLY A 199 8.27 2.18 3.36
CA GLY A 199 8.11 0.83 3.93
C GLY A 199 8.71 -0.25 3.04
N LEU A 200 8.57 -0.11 1.70
CA LEU A 200 9.15 -1.05 0.74
C LEU A 200 10.68 -1.06 0.81
N ALA A 201 11.32 0.12 0.89
CA ALA A 201 12.77 0.23 1.03
C ALA A 201 13.28 -0.44 2.31
N LEU A 202 12.60 -0.22 3.44
CA LEU A 202 12.94 -0.87 4.71
C LEU A 202 12.79 -2.41 4.64
N ALA A 203 11.70 -2.89 4.05
CA ALA A 203 11.48 -4.33 3.89
C ALA A 203 12.50 -4.96 2.93
N ALA A 204 12.81 -4.29 1.82
CA ALA A 204 13.79 -4.74 0.84
C ALA A 204 15.21 -4.77 1.44
N GLU A 205 15.62 -3.74 2.18
CA GLU A 205 16.90 -3.69 2.90
C GLU A 205 17.03 -4.84 3.89
N HIS A 206 15.97 -5.08 4.68
CA HIS A 206 15.91 -6.21 5.62
C HIS A 206 16.10 -7.56 4.93
N LEU A 207 15.60 -7.71 3.70
CA LEU A 207 15.70 -8.92 2.88
C LEU A 207 16.96 -8.95 2.00
N GLY A 208 17.77 -7.89 1.98
CA GLY A 208 18.95 -7.78 1.11
C GLY A 208 18.61 -7.67 -0.37
N LEU A 209 17.45 -7.12 -0.69
CA LEU A 209 16.95 -6.92 -2.05
C LEU A 209 17.18 -5.49 -2.52
N ARG A 210 17.27 -5.28 -3.83
CA ARG A 210 17.66 -3.99 -4.40
C ARG A 210 16.52 -3.39 -5.24
N PRO A 211 16.41 -2.05 -5.28
CA PRO A 211 15.42 -1.36 -6.09
C PRO A 211 15.46 -1.75 -7.58
N GLU A 212 16.66 -1.77 -8.16
CA GLU A 212 16.87 -2.04 -9.58
C GLU A 212 16.45 -3.43 -10.03
N ASP A 213 16.36 -4.40 -9.11
CA ASP A 213 15.91 -5.77 -9.37
C ASP A 213 14.43 -5.97 -9.01
N THR A 214 13.67 -4.86 -8.84
CA THR A 214 12.27 -4.87 -8.40
C THR A 214 11.32 -4.51 -9.55
N VAL A 215 10.26 -5.29 -9.70
CA VAL A 215 9.09 -4.96 -10.51
C VAL A 215 7.94 -4.60 -9.59
N ALA A 216 7.41 -3.38 -9.72
CA ALA A 216 6.31 -2.87 -8.90
C ALA A 216 5.02 -2.77 -9.73
N PHE A 217 3.88 -3.12 -9.12
CA PHE A 217 2.55 -3.03 -9.70
C PHE A 217 1.66 -2.13 -8.85
N GLY A 218 0.86 -1.28 -9.50
CA GLY A 218 -0.03 -0.35 -8.80
C GLY A 218 -1.09 0.23 -9.73
N ASP A 219 -2.03 0.98 -9.14
CA ASP A 219 -3.12 1.62 -9.88
C ASP A 219 -3.44 3.05 -9.44
N MET A 220 -2.98 3.51 -8.26
CA MET A 220 -3.35 4.81 -7.70
C MET A 220 -2.13 5.74 -7.48
N PRO A 221 -2.34 7.07 -7.27
CA PRO A 221 -1.27 8.03 -7.04
C PRO A 221 -0.34 7.72 -5.86
N ASN A 222 -0.81 6.98 -4.85
CA ASN A 222 0.02 6.52 -3.72
C ASN A 222 1.11 5.51 -4.15
N ASP A 223 1.02 4.93 -5.36
CA ASP A 223 2.03 4.02 -5.94
C ASP A 223 3.16 4.76 -6.67
N VAL A 224 2.98 6.05 -6.99
CA VAL A 224 4.01 6.85 -7.68
C VAL A 224 5.37 6.80 -6.97
N PRO A 225 5.46 6.96 -5.63
CA PRO A 225 6.74 6.80 -4.94
C PRO A 225 7.33 5.40 -5.07
N MET A 226 6.51 4.34 -5.03
CA MET A 226 6.93 2.95 -5.20
C MET A 226 7.48 2.71 -6.62
N PHE A 227 6.85 3.24 -7.66
CA PHE A 227 7.34 3.15 -9.05
C PHE A 227 8.67 3.87 -9.24
N ARG A 228 8.84 5.05 -8.63
CA ARG A 228 10.11 5.80 -8.68
C ARG A 228 11.25 5.11 -7.94
N TRP A 229 10.93 4.29 -6.94
CA TRP A 229 11.91 3.51 -6.19
C TRP A 229 12.28 2.22 -6.92
N ALA A 230 11.33 1.53 -7.55
CA ALA A 230 11.53 0.26 -8.23
C ALA A 230 12.30 0.42 -9.54
N GLY A 231 12.96 -0.65 -9.99
CA GLY A 231 13.64 -0.71 -11.29
C GLY A 231 12.67 -0.74 -12.48
N HIS A 232 11.42 -1.17 -12.26
CA HIS A 232 10.39 -1.22 -13.29
C HIS A 232 8.98 -1.08 -12.68
N GLY A 233 8.25 -0.06 -13.09
CA GLY A 233 6.88 0.21 -12.64
C GLY A 233 5.86 -0.20 -13.69
N VAL A 234 4.91 -1.05 -13.34
CA VAL A 234 3.83 -1.54 -14.20
C VAL A 234 2.49 -1.02 -13.69
N ALA A 235 1.87 -0.10 -14.43
CA ALA A 235 0.54 0.40 -14.10
C ALA A 235 -0.54 -0.55 -14.65
N MET A 236 -1.63 -0.72 -13.87
CA MET A 236 -2.80 -1.44 -14.34
C MET A 236 -3.57 -0.64 -15.39
N ALA A 237 -4.34 -1.30 -16.27
CA ALA A 237 -5.17 -0.60 -17.26
C ALA A 237 -6.25 0.30 -16.61
N ASN A 238 -6.73 -0.07 -15.44
CA ASN A 238 -7.64 0.73 -14.61
C ASN A 238 -6.94 1.84 -13.82
N ALA A 239 -5.59 1.98 -13.91
CA ALA A 239 -4.83 2.91 -13.08
C ALA A 239 -5.18 4.38 -13.37
N HIS A 240 -5.03 5.19 -12.31
CA HIS A 240 -5.16 6.64 -12.38
C HIS A 240 -4.17 7.25 -13.40
N PRO A 241 -4.55 8.30 -14.15
CA PRO A 241 -3.69 8.91 -15.16
C PRO A 241 -2.33 9.38 -14.63
N GLU A 242 -2.28 9.88 -13.38
CA GLU A 242 -1.03 10.32 -12.73
C GLU A 242 -0.02 9.16 -12.59
N LEU A 243 -0.48 7.95 -12.24
CA LEU A 243 0.41 6.80 -12.14
C LEU A 243 0.84 6.31 -13.52
N LYS A 244 -0.09 6.24 -14.50
CA LYS A 244 0.25 5.86 -15.89
C LYS A 244 1.30 6.76 -16.51
N ALA A 245 1.31 8.05 -16.15
CA ALA A 245 2.26 9.02 -16.67
C ALA A 245 3.72 8.76 -16.23
N VAL A 246 3.93 8.00 -15.14
CA VAL A 246 5.27 7.67 -14.61
C VAL A 246 5.62 6.20 -14.74
N ALA A 247 4.71 5.37 -15.23
CA ALA A 247 4.92 3.94 -15.41
C ALA A 247 5.84 3.64 -16.59
N ASP A 248 6.65 2.60 -16.47
CA ASP A 248 7.46 2.05 -17.58
C ASP A 248 6.61 1.21 -18.54
N GLU A 249 5.52 0.62 -18.02
CA GLU A 249 4.62 -0.25 -18.76
C GLU A 249 3.18 -0.12 -18.25
N VAL A 250 2.20 -0.34 -19.12
CA VAL A 250 0.79 -0.48 -18.76
C VAL A 250 0.35 -1.89 -19.13
N THR A 251 -0.18 -2.64 -18.16
CA THR A 251 -0.72 -4.00 -18.36
C THR A 251 -2.25 -3.99 -18.46
N LEU A 252 -2.90 -5.16 -18.40
CA LEU A 252 -4.36 -5.29 -18.37
C LEU A 252 -4.91 -4.79 -17.02
N SER A 253 -6.24 -4.75 -16.88
CA SER A 253 -6.87 -4.37 -15.62
C SER A 253 -6.70 -5.45 -14.56
N ASN A 254 -7.00 -5.11 -13.30
CA ASN A 254 -7.07 -6.08 -12.20
C ASN A 254 -8.16 -7.15 -12.45
N GLU A 255 -9.27 -6.78 -13.12
CA GLU A 255 -10.33 -7.72 -13.51
C GLU A 255 -9.86 -8.73 -14.58
N ASP A 256 -8.92 -8.31 -15.43
CA ASP A 256 -8.36 -9.10 -16.51
C ASP A 256 -7.01 -9.77 -16.16
N ASP A 257 -6.71 -9.87 -14.86
CA ASP A 257 -5.49 -10.50 -14.32
C ASP A 257 -4.18 -9.87 -14.82
N GLY A 258 -4.12 -8.54 -14.92
CA GLY A 258 -2.98 -7.81 -15.50
C GLY A 258 -1.63 -8.08 -14.82
N VAL A 259 -1.61 -8.33 -13.50
CA VAL A 259 -0.41 -8.77 -12.77
C VAL A 259 0.07 -10.12 -13.31
N ALA A 260 -0.85 -11.11 -13.43
CA ALA A 260 -0.52 -12.44 -13.92
C ALA A 260 0.05 -12.41 -15.32
N VAL A 261 -0.50 -11.60 -16.23
CA VAL A 261 -0.02 -11.45 -17.62
C VAL A 261 1.45 -11.08 -17.67
N VAL A 262 1.88 -10.11 -16.85
CA VAL A 262 3.28 -9.68 -16.79
C VAL A 262 4.16 -10.76 -16.17
N LEU A 263 3.72 -11.37 -15.05
CA LEU A 263 4.48 -12.44 -14.37
C LEU A 263 4.62 -13.69 -15.25
N GLU A 264 3.60 -14.07 -16.02
CA GLU A 264 3.66 -15.16 -16.98
C GLU A 264 4.68 -14.88 -18.11
N ARG A 265 4.77 -13.64 -18.58
CA ARG A 265 5.77 -13.22 -19.54
C ARG A 265 7.19 -13.29 -18.97
N LEU A 266 7.39 -12.84 -17.72
CA LEU A 266 8.70 -12.82 -17.07
C LEU A 266 9.17 -14.20 -16.64
N PHE A 267 8.26 -15.06 -16.16
CA PHE A 267 8.59 -16.34 -15.55
C PHE A 267 7.95 -17.54 -16.24
N GLY A 268 7.23 -17.35 -17.36
CA GLY A 268 6.51 -18.40 -18.09
C GLY A 268 7.41 -19.34 -18.90
N GLN A 269 8.65 -18.95 -19.19
CA GLN A 269 9.55 -19.71 -20.09
C GLN A 269 10.68 -20.46 -19.39
N THR A 270 10.63 -20.67 -18.09
CA THR A 270 11.68 -21.47 -17.39
C THR A 270 11.41 -22.96 -17.42
N ALA A 271 11.49 -23.57 -18.61
CA ALA A 271 11.89 -24.95 -18.75
C ALA A 271 13.36 -24.97 -19.20
N GLY A 272 14.29 -24.99 -18.25
CA GLY A 272 15.71 -25.25 -18.49
C GLY A 272 16.63 -24.06 -18.33
N VAL A 273 17.07 -23.79 -17.12
CA VAL A 273 18.49 -23.62 -16.66
C VAL A 273 18.46 -23.44 -15.15
N GLY A 274 18.84 -24.48 -14.43
CA GLY A 274 19.03 -24.43 -12.98
C GLY A 274 20.24 -23.56 -12.64
N ARG A 275 20.00 -22.43 -12.00
CA ARG A 275 21.00 -21.75 -11.16
C ARG A 275 20.56 -21.90 -9.71
N GLN A 276 21.13 -22.91 -9.05
CA GLN A 276 21.13 -22.98 -7.59
C GLN A 276 21.92 -21.78 -7.05
N ARG A 277 21.21 -20.79 -6.51
CA ARG A 277 21.76 -19.85 -5.53
C ARG A 277 21.18 -20.20 -4.17
N SER A 278 21.84 -21.04 -3.44
CA SER A 278 21.61 -21.22 -2.01
C SER A 278 22.23 -20.01 -1.28
N ALA A 279 21.43 -19.02 -0.96
CA ALA A 279 21.79 -17.99 0.00
C ALA A 279 21.11 -18.32 1.33
N GLN A 280 21.89 -18.88 2.27
CA GLN A 280 21.51 -18.88 3.69
C GLN A 280 21.56 -17.42 4.17
N TYR A 281 20.40 -16.84 4.39
CA TYR A 281 20.26 -15.49 4.92
C TYR A 281 19.91 -15.54 6.40
N ALA A 282 20.80 -15.03 7.25
CA ALA A 282 20.51 -14.75 8.65
C ALA A 282 19.85 -13.36 8.74
N PRO A 283 18.69 -13.20 9.37
CA PRO A 283 18.02 -11.91 9.48
C PRO A 283 18.86 -10.93 10.31
N LYS A 284 19.09 -9.75 9.75
CA LYS A 284 19.66 -8.61 10.49
C LYS A 284 18.56 -8.00 11.37
N THR A 285 18.89 -7.69 12.60
CA THR A 285 18.01 -6.96 13.51
C THR A 285 17.83 -5.53 12.99
N LEU A 286 16.60 -5.10 12.75
CA LEU A 286 16.28 -3.69 12.44
C LEU A 286 16.57 -2.85 13.69
N SER A 287 17.74 -2.19 13.73
CA SER A 287 18.07 -1.18 14.72
C SER A 287 17.85 0.17 14.06
N ILE A 288 16.77 0.84 14.44
CA ILE A 288 16.55 2.25 14.12
C ILE A 288 16.59 2.97 15.46
N GLU A 289 17.61 3.80 15.67
CA GLU A 289 17.61 4.75 16.77
C GLU A 289 16.57 5.86 16.48
N PRO A 290 15.94 6.42 17.53
CA PRO A 290 14.80 7.35 17.43
C PRO A 290 15.16 8.69 16.79
#